data_70f666728444d6ca693e90b4a3cc6fc4
#
_entry.id   70f666728444d6ca693e90b4a3cc6fc4
#
_cell.length_a   1.000
_cell.length_b   1.000
_cell.length_c   1.000
_cell.angle_alpha   90.00
_cell.angle_beta   90.00
_cell.angle_gamma   90.00
#
_symmetry.space_group_name_H-M   'P 1'
#
loop_
_entity.id
_entity.type
_entity.pdbx_description
1 polymer ?
#
loop_
_entity_poly.entity_id
_entity_poly.type
_entity_poly.pdbx_seq_one_letter_code
_entity_poly.pdbx_strand_id
1 'polypeptide(L)'
;APWYFLGLQEMLVYYDPWIAGIVLPIFIILGLCAIPYMDINKKGDGYYSFKERRVGIFIFMYGWLVLWLFLIVLGTFFRGPNWNFYGPFEYWDSHKVVALSSVSLSEYFWVKFLGKGLPDNILIREFLGLGVVGFYLFVLPVLLAKTWLKDMFKAYGPIRYVSLMVFGLVMFSLPIKMYLRWMFNLSYFVSIPEWFFNI
;
A
#
# COMPACT_ATOMS: atom_id res chain seq x y z
N ALA A 1 -7.30 -21.86 0.23
CA ALA A 1 -7.69 -20.80 1.19
C ALA A 1 -9.13 -20.35 0.92
N PRO A 2 -9.92 -19.96 1.93
CA PRO A 2 -11.22 -19.36 1.71
C PRO A 2 -11.12 -18.11 0.83
N TRP A 3 -12.12 -17.86 -0.01
CA TRP A 3 -12.11 -16.78 -1.00
C TRP A 3 -11.79 -15.39 -0.42
N TYR A 4 -12.18 -15.11 0.81
CA TYR A 4 -11.91 -13.81 1.46
C TYR A 4 -10.45 -13.63 1.89
N PHE A 5 -9.68 -14.70 2.01
CA PHE A 5 -8.23 -14.61 2.25
C PHE A 5 -7.42 -14.43 0.96
N LEU A 6 -8.01 -14.66 -0.21
CA LEU A 6 -7.29 -14.48 -1.48
C LEU A 6 -6.84 -13.04 -1.71
N GLY A 7 -7.56 -12.07 -1.15
CA GLY A 7 -7.13 -10.66 -1.17
C GLY A 7 -5.85 -10.41 -0.38
N LEU A 8 -5.71 -11.00 0.81
CA LEU A 8 -4.48 -10.94 1.61
C LEU A 8 -3.32 -11.67 0.91
N GLN A 9 -3.60 -12.80 0.31
CA GLN A 9 -2.62 -13.55 -0.46
C GLN A 9 -2.15 -12.77 -1.69
N GLU A 10 -3.03 -12.03 -2.35
CA GLU A 10 -2.63 -11.13 -3.45
C GLU A 10 -1.74 -9.97 -2.97
N MET A 11 -1.95 -9.45 -1.76
CA MET A 11 -1.06 -8.43 -1.19
C MET A 11 0.39 -8.90 -1.01
N LEU A 12 0.62 -10.21 -0.79
CA LEU A 12 1.96 -10.80 -0.70
C LEU A 12 2.77 -10.69 -2.01
N VAL A 13 2.11 -10.46 -3.14
CA VAL A 13 2.79 -10.23 -4.42
C VAL A 13 3.46 -8.85 -4.45
N TYR A 14 2.90 -7.88 -3.74
CA TYR A 14 3.33 -6.48 -3.78
C TYR A 14 4.13 -6.05 -2.56
N TYR A 15 3.93 -6.72 -1.43
CA TYR A 15 4.61 -6.45 -0.17
C TYR A 15 5.33 -7.68 0.34
N ASP A 16 6.40 -7.45 1.07
CA ASP A 16 7.09 -8.51 1.78
C ASP A 16 6.17 -9.21 2.79
N PRO A 17 6.34 -10.52 3.07
CA PRO A 17 5.46 -11.29 3.94
C PRO A 17 5.18 -10.67 5.32
N TRP A 18 6.19 -10.03 5.93
CA TRP A 18 6.01 -9.41 7.24
C TRP A 18 5.12 -8.17 7.18
N ILE A 19 5.18 -7.38 6.09
CA ILE A 19 4.28 -6.23 5.90
C ILE A 19 2.87 -6.71 5.59
N ALA A 20 2.71 -7.58 4.59
CA ALA A 20 1.39 -8.04 4.16
C ALA A 20 0.69 -8.93 5.18
N GLY A 21 1.44 -9.76 5.92
CA GLY A 21 0.89 -10.73 6.87
C GLY A 21 0.69 -10.20 8.30
N ILE A 22 1.48 -9.22 8.72
CA ILE A 22 1.42 -8.71 10.10
C ILE A 22 1.04 -7.22 10.11
N VAL A 23 1.82 -6.37 9.45
CA VAL A 23 1.66 -4.91 9.58
C VAL A 23 0.33 -4.45 9.02
N LEU A 24 -0.02 -4.82 7.79
CA LEU A 24 -1.27 -4.39 7.16
C LEU A 24 -2.53 -4.89 7.88
N PRO A 25 -2.65 -6.16 8.30
CA PRO A 25 -3.77 -6.62 9.12
C PRO A 25 -3.91 -5.87 10.45
N ILE A 26 -2.78 -5.60 11.13
CA ILE A 26 -2.79 -4.79 12.36
C ILE A 26 -3.28 -3.38 12.07
N PHE A 27 -2.83 -2.74 10.98
CA PHE A 27 -3.29 -1.41 10.58
C PHE A 27 -4.79 -1.39 10.27
N ILE A 28 -5.35 -2.44 9.68
CA ILE A 28 -6.80 -2.57 9.46
C ILE A 28 -7.54 -2.57 10.81
N ILE A 29 -7.09 -3.39 11.76
CA ILE A 29 -7.70 -3.47 13.09
C ILE A 29 -7.60 -2.12 13.82
N LEU A 30 -6.41 -1.53 13.85
CA LEU A 30 -6.19 -0.22 14.47
C LEU A 30 -7.03 0.88 13.80
N GLY A 31 -7.16 0.85 12.49
CA GLY A 31 -8.00 1.78 11.74
C GLY A 31 -9.47 1.68 12.14
N LEU A 32 -9.99 0.45 12.27
CA LEU A 32 -11.36 0.22 12.75
C LEU A 32 -11.55 0.71 14.20
N CYS A 33 -10.59 0.44 15.08
CA CYS A 33 -10.61 0.94 16.46
C CYS A 33 -10.53 2.46 16.55
N ALA A 34 -9.87 3.13 15.60
CA ALA A 34 -9.69 4.57 15.59
C ALA A 34 -10.96 5.34 15.13
N ILE A 35 -11.88 4.70 14.43
CA ILE A 35 -13.08 5.36 13.86
C ILE A 35 -13.83 6.24 14.88
N PRO A 36 -14.22 5.74 16.08
CA PRO A 36 -14.98 6.55 17.03
C PRO A 36 -14.21 7.76 17.59
N TYR A 37 -12.88 7.69 17.58
CA TYR A 37 -12.02 8.79 18.04
C TYR A 37 -11.74 9.82 16.96
N MET A 38 -11.85 9.42 15.70
CA MET A 38 -11.59 10.27 14.54
C MET A 38 -12.84 10.96 14.04
N ASP A 39 -14.03 10.45 14.35
CA ASP A 39 -15.29 11.07 13.95
C ASP A 39 -15.46 12.43 14.63
N ILE A 40 -15.68 13.48 13.83
CA ILE A 40 -15.92 14.85 14.29
C ILE A 40 -17.41 15.18 14.34
N ASN A 41 -18.30 14.28 13.94
CA ASN A 41 -19.74 14.50 13.96
C ASN A 41 -20.27 14.51 15.39
N LYS A 42 -20.85 15.63 15.78
CA LYS A 42 -21.48 15.83 17.10
C LYS A 42 -22.99 15.52 17.11
N LYS A 43 -23.59 15.31 15.95
CA LYS A 43 -25.00 14.98 15.80
C LYS A 43 -25.17 13.47 15.91
N GLY A 44 -25.33 12.94 17.09
CA GLY A 44 -25.40 11.51 17.37
C GLY A 44 -26.70 10.82 16.91
N ASP A 45 -27.09 10.99 15.68
CA ASP A 45 -28.36 10.52 15.12
C ASP A 45 -28.28 9.11 14.52
N GLY A 46 -27.57 8.21 14.94
CA GLY A 46 -27.63 6.78 14.61
C GLY A 46 -27.81 6.36 13.15
N TYR A 47 -28.05 7.28 12.25
CA TYR A 47 -28.22 7.08 10.82
C TYR A 47 -26.96 7.47 10.04
N TYR A 48 -26.79 6.87 8.85
CA TYR A 48 -25.73 7.25 7.92
C TYR A 48 -25.99 8.65 7.37
N SER A 49 -25.52 9.67 8.09
CA SER A 49 -25.55 11.04 7.58
C SER A 49 -24.39 11.26 6.61
N PHE A 50 -24.67 11.07 5.33
CA PHE A 50 -23.68 11.17 4.26
C PHE A 50 -22.98 12.53 4.24
N LYS A 51 -23.70 13.62 4.51
CA LYS A 51 -23.13 14.97 4.47
C LYS A 51 -22.09 15.18 5.58
N GLU A 52 -22.38 14.74 6.79
CA GLU A 52 -21.54 14.93 7.96
C GLU A 52 -20.34 13.97 7.99
N ARG A 53 -20.51 12.74 7.47
CA ARG A 53 -19.49 11.67 7.50
C ARG A 53 -18.89 11.36 6.13
N ARG A 54 -18.96 12.31 5.22
CA ARG A 54 -18.53 12.12 3.84
C ARG A 54 -17.12 11.53 3.72
N VAL A 55 -16.16 12.06 4.46
CA VAL A 55 -14.75 11.59 4.41
C VAL A 55 -14.64 10.14 4.89
N GLY A 56 -15.25 9.80 6.03
CA GLY A 56 -15.23 8.44 6.56
C GLY A 56 -15.88 7.43 5.62
N ILE A 57 -17.01 7.77 5.03
CA ILE A 57 -17.72 6.92 4.06
C ILE A 57 -16.83 6.69 2.82
N PHE A 58 -16.22 7.73 2.27
CA PHE A 58 -15.35 7.57 1.10
C PHE A 58 -14.11 6.72 1.40
N ILE A 59 -13.47 6.90 2.54
CA ILE A 59 -12.32 6.08 2.95
C ILE A 59 -12.74 4.63 3.10
N PHE A 60 -13.87 4.36 3.76
CA PHE A 60 -14.39 3.00 3.92
C PHE A 60 -14.72 2.36 2.56
N MET A 61 -15.44 3.06 1.70
CA MET A 61 -15.79 2.54 0.37
C MET A 61 -14.55 2.30 -0.48
N TYR A 62 -13.55 3.19 -0.43
CA TYR A 62 -12.28 2.98 -1.10
C TYR A 62 -11.57 1.71 -0.58
N GLY A 63 -11.43 1.55 0.73
CA GLY A 63 -10.80 0.37 1.33
C GLY A 63 -11.55 -0.92 1.02
N TRP A 64 -12.87 -0.91 1.10
CA TRP A 64 -13.69 -2.09 0.86
C TRP A 64 -13.82 -2.44 -0.63
N LEU A 65 -14.31 -1.51 -1.46
CA LEU A 65 -14.59 -1.79 -2.86
C LEU A 65 -13.32 -1.79 -3.72
N VAL A 66 -12.48 -0.77 -3.59
CA VAL A 66 -11.31 -0.61 -4.47
C VAL A 66 -10.16 -1.50 -4.04
N LEU A 67 -9.85 -1.58 -2.74
CA LEU A 67 -8.72 -2.40 -2.30
C LEU A 67 -9.14 -3.86 -2.05
N TRP A 68 -10.07 -4.09 -1.15
CA TRP A 68 -10.39 -5.46 -0.72
C TRP A 68 -11.04 -6.30 -1.80
N LEU A 69 -12.18 -5.86 -2.34
CA LEU A 69 -12.91 -6.63 -3.37
C LEU A 69 -12.10 -6.76 -4.66
N PHE A 70 -11.39 -5.72 -5.07
CA PHE A 70 -10.54 -5.78 -6.26
C PHE A 70 -9.41 -6.82 -6.11
N LEU A 71 -8.74 -6.85 -4.96
CA LEU A 71 -7.72 -7.87 -4.68
C LEU A 71 -8.30 -9.29 -4.65
N ILE A 72 -9.50 -9.47 -4.09
CA ILE A 72 -10.18 -10.78 -4.12
C ILE A 72 -10.47 -11.21 -5.56
N VAL A 73 -10.97 -10.31 -6.39
CA VAL A 73 -11.23 -10.58 -7.81
C VAL A 73 -9.93 -10.97 -8.54
N LEU A 74 -8.84 -10.23 -8.31
CA LEU A 74 -7.54 -10.57 -8.88
C LEU A 74 -7.05 -11.95 -8.42
N GLY A 75 -7.08 -12.21 -7.13
CA GLY A 75 -6.62 -13.49 -6.56
C GLY A 75 -7.50 -14.69 -6.96
N THR A 76 -8.79 -14.47 -7.23
CA THR A 76 -9.72 -15.54 -7.57
C THR A 76 -9.71 -15.88 -9.07
N PHE A 77 -9.74 -14.87 -9.93
CA PHE A 77 -9.96 -15.04 -11.36
C PHE A 77 -8.70 -14.92 -12.22
N PHE A 78 -7.68 -14.21 -11.73
CA PHE A 78 -6.48 -13.92 -12.50
C PHE A 78 -5.22 -14.63 -11.97
N ARG A 79 -5.32 -15.34 -10.85
CA ARG A 79 -4.24 -16.17 -10.32
C ARG A 79 -4.57 -17.66 -10.53
N GLY A 80 -3.65 -18.35 -11.18
CA GLY A 80 -3.74 -19.77 -11.46
C GLY A 80 -2.65 -20.59 -10.76
N PRO A 81 -2.26 -21.75 -11.32
CA PRO A 81 -1.20 -22.61 -10.77
C PRO A 81 0.09 -21.84 -10.51
N ASN A 82 0.75 -22.18 -9.40
CA ASN A 82 1.98 -21.51 -8.93
C ASN A 82 1.83 -20.00 -8.67
N TRP A 83 0.60 -19.54 -8.43
CA TRP A 83 0.26 -18.13 -8.22
C TRP A 83 0.69 -17.21 -9.38
N ASN A 84 0.81 -17.76 -10.58
CA ASN A 84 1.10 -17.00 -11.78
C ASN A 84 -0.12 -16.20 -12.23
N PHE A 85 0.14 -15.08 -12.90
CA PHE A 85 -0.91 -14.28 -13.50
C PHE A 85 -1.34 -14.85 -14.84
N TYR A 86 -2.65 -14.97 -15.04
CA TYR A 86 -3.28 -15.42 -16.28
C TYR A 86 -4.32 -14.39 -16.71
N GLY A 87 -4.39 -14.15 -18.01
CA GLY A 87 -5.43 -13.30 -18.58
C GLY A 87 -6.81 -13.96 -18.47
N PRO A 88 -7.90 -13.18 -18.65
CA PRO A 88 -9.27 -13.67 -18.44
C PRO A 88 -9.69 -14.82 -19.37
N PHE A 89 -8.98 -15.05 -20.48
CA PHE A 89 -9.22 -16.12 -21.45
C PHE A 89 -7.99 -17.00 -21.70
N GLU A 90 -6.97 -16.87 -20.86
CA GLU A 90 -5.74 -17.66 -20.98
C GLU A 90 -5.95 -19.05 -20.35
N TYR A 91 -5.42 -20.08 -21.03
CA TYR A 91 -5.43 -21.43 -20.49
C TYR A 91 -4.49 -21.55 -19.28
N TRP A 92 -4.96 -22.15 -18.20
CA TRP A 92 -4.19 -22.36 -16.98
C TRP A 92 -3.22 -23.52 -17.12
N ASP A 93 -1.98 -23.21 -17.44
CA ASP A 93 -0.90 -24.19 -17.56
C ASP A 93 -0.17 -24.36 -16.22
N SER A 94 -0.19 -25.57 -15.67
CA SER A 94 0.49 -25.94 -14.42
C SER A 94 2.04 -25.89 -14.52
N HIS A 95 2.57 -25.92 -15.74
CA HIS A 95 4.00 -25.88 -16.01
C HIS A 95 4.55 -24.48 -16.30
N LYS A 96 3.67 -23.47 -16.33
CA LYS A 96 4.08 -22.09 -16.54
C LYS A 96 4.99 -21.62 -15.40
N VAL A 97 6.26 -21.43 -15.70
CA VAL A 97 7.24 -20.85 -14.78
C VAL A 97 7.54 -19.43 -15.25
N VAL A 98 7.13 -18.43 -14.47
CA VAL A 98 7.48 -17.03 -14.70
C VAL A 98 8.65 -16.69 -13.79
N ALA A 99 9.77 -16.26 -14.38
CA ALA A 99 10.90 -15.77 -13.61
C ALA A 99 10.47 -14.50 -12.83
N LEU A 100 10.42 -14.62 -11.52
CA LEU A 100 10.16 -13.48 -10.63
C LEU A 100 11.42 -12.62 -10.53
N SER A 101 11.65 -11.78 -11.53
CA SER A 101 12.70 -10.78 -11.46
C SER A 101 12.23 -9.63 -10.58
N SER A 102 12.51 -9.72 -9.28
CA SER A 102 12.27 -8.62 -8.34
C SER A 102 13.40 -7.61 -8.46
N VAL A 103 13.12 -6.43 -8.94
CA VAL A 103 14.12 -5.34 -9.03
C VAL A 103 13.82 -4.33 -7.94
N SER A 104 14.83 -3.98 -7.14
CA SER A 104 14.73 -2.91 -6.14
C SER A 104 15.01 -1.54 -6.75
N LEU A 105 14.56 -0.47 -6.10
CA LEU A 105 14.80 0.89 -6.55
C LEU A 105 16.32 1.22 -6.57
N SER A 106 17.05 0.68 -5.61
CA SER A 106 18.52 0.81 -5.56
C SER A 106 19.20 0.17 -6.78
N GLU A 107 18.75 -1.02 -7.23
CA GLU A 107 19.26 -1.65 -8.46
C GLU A 107 18.93 -0.83 -9.70
N TYR A 108 17.73 -0.25 -9.77
CA TYR A 108 17.38 0.65 -10.86
C TYR A 108 18.32 1.84 -10.94
N PHE A 109 18.62 2.46 -9.80
CA PHE A 109 19.46 3.65 -9.75
C PHE A 109 20.95 3.34 -9.96
N TRP A 110 21.52 2.40 -9.21
CA TRP A 110 22.95 2.13 -9.26
C TRP A 110 23.36 1.31 -10.49
N VAL A 111 22.63 0.24 -10.80
CA VAL A 111 23.02 -0.68 -11.87
C VAL A 111 22.49 -0.21 -13.24
N LYS A 112 21.19 0.06 -13.36
CA LYS A 112 20.61 0.40 -14.65
C LYS A 112 20.88 1.83 -15.09
N PHE A 113 20.83 2.81 -14.17
CA PHE A 113 21.01 4.22 -14.52
C PHE A 113 22.46 4.66 -14.46
N LEU A 114 23.21 4.32 -13.42
CA LEU A 114 24.62 4.73 -13.26
C LEU A 114 25.63 3.73 -13.85
N GLY A 115 25.22 2.48 -14.15
CA GLY A 115 26.10 1.44 -14.64
C GLY A 115 27.20 1.02 -13.67
N LYS A 116 26.98 1.28 -12.35
CA LYS A 116 27.92 0.94 -11.28
C LYS A 116 27.38 -0.21 -10.45
N GLY A 117 28.28 -0.94 -9.76
CA GLY A 117 27.87 -1.93 -8.77
C GLY A 117 27.17 -1.30 -7.56
N LEU A 118 26.42 -2.13 -6.82
CA LEU A 118 25.76 -1.67 -5.59
C LEU A 118 26.82 -1.32 -4.53
N PRO A 119 26.71 -0.17 -3.84
CA PRO A 119 27.61 0.18 -2.73
C PRO A 119 27.42 -0.74 -1.54
N ASP A 120 28.51 -1.03 -0.83
CA ASP A 120 28.48 -1.88 0.39
C ASP A 120 27.80 -1.17 1.57
N ASN A 121 27.87 0.16 1.61
CA ASN A 121 27.23 0.93 2.66
C ASN A 121 25.71 1.02 2.43
N ILE A 122 24.92 0.46 3.37
CA ILE A 122 23.46 0.38 3.33
C ILE A 122 22.82 1.77 3.12
N LEU A 123 23.30 2.80 3.83
CA LEU A 123 22.74 4.15 3.73
C LEU A 123 22.96 4.77 2.36
N ILE A 124 24.12 4.54 1.74
CA ILE A 124 24.41 5.04 0.39
C ILE A 124 23.64 4.22 -0.64
N ARG A 125 23.54 2.90 -0.44
CA ARG A 125 22.78 2.02 -1.34
C ARG A 125 21.30 2.39 -1.38
N GLU A 126 20.69 2.59 -0.22
CA GLU A 126 19.24 2.76 -0.09
C GLU A 126 18.81 4.24 0.09
N PHE A 127 19.72 5.22 -0.09
CA PHE A 127 19.39 6.64 0.15
C PHE A 127 18.17 7.13 -0.66
N LEU A 128 18.07 6.67 -1.90
CA LEU A 128 16.98 7.06 -2.80
C LEU A 128 15.65 6.46 -2.32
N GLY A 129 15.64 5.18 -1.98
CA GLY A 129 14.46 4.50 -1.45
C GLY A 129 14.00 5.10 -0.12
N LEU A 130 14.93 5.30 0.81
CA LEU A 130 14.66 5.98 2.08
C LEU A 130 14.16 7.41 1.88
N GLY A 131 14.71 8.13 0.92
CA GLY A 131 14.26 9.47 0.54
C GLY A 131 12.83 9.50 0.02
N VAL A 132 12.48 8.59 -0.88
CA VAL A 132 11.12 8.47 -1.44
C VAL A 132 10.11 8.07 -0.36
N VAL A 133 10.41 7.05 0.44
CA VAL A 133 9.53 6.61 1.54
C VAL A 133 9.40 7.70 2.60
N GLY A 134 10.50 8.35 2.97
CA GLY A 134 10.49 9.46 3.93
C GLY A 134 9.69 10.66 3.41
N PHE A 135 9.85 11.03 2.15
CA PHE A 135 9.03 12.06 1.52
C PHE A 135 7.54 11.70 1.56
N TYR A 136 7.19 10.48 1.18
CA TYR A 136 5.83 10.00 1.16
C TYR A 136 5.15 10.02 2.53
N LEU A 137 5.84 9.54 3.57
CA LEU A 137 5.26 9.41 4.91
C LEU A 137 5.31 10.70 5.75
N PHE A 138 6.33 11.53 5.58
CA PHE A 138 6.55 12.69 6.45
C PHE A 138 6.32 14.04 5.75
N VAL A 139 6.79 14.20 4.52
CA VAL A 139 6.70 15.48 3.82
C VAL A 139 5.35 15.66 3.15
N LEU A 140 4.86 14.63 2.49
CA LEU A 140 3.59 14.69 1.77
C LEU A 140 2.39 15.06 2.66
N PRO A 141 2.19 14.49 3.88
CA PRO A 141 1.11 14.93 4.78
C PRO A 141 1.16 16.40 5.13
N VAL A 142 2.36 16.94 5.36
CA VAL A 142 2.56 18.36 5.70
C VAL A 142 2.23 19.26 4.50
N LEU A 143 2.64 18.86 3.31
CA LEU A 143 2.30 19.58 2.07
C LEU A 143 0.79 19.58 1.83
N LEU A 144 0.14 18.43 1.98
CA LEU A 144 -1.32 18.31 1.85
C LEU A 144 -2.06 19.14 2.89
N ALA A 145 -1.60 19.20 4.14
CA ALA A 145 -2.17 20.05 5.18
C ALA A 145 -2.10 21.55 4.85
N LYS A 146 -1.06 21.97 4.14
CA LYS A 146 -0.87 23.37 3.74
C LYS A 146 -1.60 23.74 2.45
N THR A 147 -1.91 22.75 1.61
CA THR A 147 -2.50 22.96 0.28
C THR A 147 -3.95 22.46 0.21
N TRP A 148 -4.12 21.24 -0.21
CA TRP A 148 -5.41 20.65 -0.61
C TRP A 148 -6.29 20.27 0.57
N LEU A 149 -5.68 19.78 1.65
CA LEU A 149 -6.40 19.32 2.84
C LEU A 149 -6.37 20.31 4.00
N LYS A 150 -6.13 21.59 3.71
CA LYS A 150 -6.07 22.67 4.71
C LYS A 150 -7.32 22.77 5.58
N ASP A 151 -8.49 22.69 4.96
CA ASP A 151 -9.76 22.78 5.69
C ASP A 151 -10.01 21.53 6.53
N MET A 152 -9.64 20.36 6.02
CA MET A 152 -9.69 19.12 6.77
C MET A 152 -8.73 19.15 7.96
N PHE A 153 -7.50 19.63 7.78
CA PHE A 153 -6.55 19.79 8.88
C PHE A 153 -7.09 20.71 10.00
N LYS A 154 -7.72 21.81 9.64
CA LYS A 154 -8.36 22.73 10.61
C LYS A 154 -9.54 22.07 11.34
N ALA A 155 -10.37 21.30 10.63
CA ALA A 155 -11.54 20.66 11.19
C ALA A 155 -11.20 19.50 12.14
N TYR A 156 -10.22 18.67 11.78
CA TYR A 156 -9.83 17.47 12.55
C TYR A 156 -8.81 17.77 13.66
N GLY A 157 -8.02 18.82 13.52
CA GLY A 157 -6.87 19.09 14.38
C GLY A 157 -5.66 18.20 14.09
N PRO A 158 -4.48 18.48 14.69
CA PRO A 158 -3.21 17.85 14.30
C PRO A 158 -3.19 16.33 14.53
N ILE A 159 -3.65 15.87 15.70
CA ILE A 159 -3.55 14.44 16.07
C ILE A 159 -4.44 13.57 15.18
N ARG A 160 -5.71 13.94 15.02
CA ARG A 160 -6.64 13.20 14.15
C ARG A 160 -6.22 13.25 12.69
N TYR A 161 -5.71 14.40 12.24
CA TYR A 161 -5.21 14.55 10.88
C TYR A 161 -4.00 13.63 10.62
N VAL A 162 -3.01 13.61 11.50
CA VAL A 162 -1.84 12.72 11.36
C VAL A 162 -2.26 11.26 11.35
N SER A 163 -3.13 10.84 12.26
CA SER A 163 -3.64 9.47 12.28
C SER A 163 -4.33 9.10 10.99
N LEU A 164 -5.21 9.97 10.47
CA LEU A 164 -5.91 9.77 9.21
C LEU A 164 -4.95 9.72 8.02
N MET A 165 -3.90 10.55 8.01
CA MET A 165 -2.86 10.51 6.98
C MET A 165 -2.06 9.22 7.02
N VAL A 166 -1.66 8.73 8.18
CA VAL A 166 -0.93 7.46 8.32
C VAL A 166 -1.75 6.31 7.71
N PHE A 167 -3.01 6.15 8.13
CA PHE A 167 -3.87 5.11 7.58
C PHE A 167 -4.15 5.30 6.08
N GLY A 168 -4.45 6.53 5.66
CA GLY A 168 -4.73 6.85 4.27
C GLY A 168 -3.54 6.59 3.35
N LEU A 169 -2.33 7.02 3.74
CA LEU A 169 -1.12 6.80 2.94
C LEU A 169 -0.75 5.32 2.84
N VAL A 170 -0.94 4.54 3.91
CA VAL A 170 -0.75 3.08 3.85
C VAL A 170 -1.76 2.45 2.89
N MET A 171 -3.03 2.87 2.90
CA MET A 171 -4.04 2.41 1.94
C MET A 171 -3.69 2.80 0.49
N PHE A 172 -3.22 4.02 0.26
CA PHE A 172 -2.82 4.48 -1.08
C PHE A 172 -1.50 3.87 -1.57
N SER A 173 -0.63 3.39 -0.67
CA SER A 173 0.61 2.73 -1.07
C SER A 173 0.38 1.45 -1.87
N LEU A 174 -0.72 0.74 -1.61
CA LEU A 174 -1.04 -0.50 -2.30
C LEU A 174 -1.24 -0.31 -3.82
N PRO A 175 -2.17 0.54 -4.30
CA PRO A 175 -2.30 0.76 -5.74
C PRO A 175 -1.06 1.37 -6.38
N ILE A 176 -0.29 2.18 -5.65
CA ILE A 176 0.99 2.70 -6.13
C ILE A 176 1.97 1.56 -6.37
N LYS A 177 2.12 0.63 -5.41
CA LYS A 177 2.99 -0.55 -5.58
C LYS A 177 2.50 -1.48 -6.67
N MET A 178 1.19 -1.70 -6.80
CA MET A 178 0.62 -2.48 -7.89
C MET A 178 0.98 -1.89 -9.25
N TYR A 179 0.77 -0.59 -9.43
CA TYR A 179 1.13 0.12 -10.66
C TYR A 179 2.61 0.01 -10.98
N LEU A 180 3.48 0.27 -10.01
CA LEU A 180 4.93 0.20 -10.19
C LEU A 180 5.41 -1.23 -10.47
N ARG A 181 4.78 -2.22 -9.86
CA ARG A 181 5.08 -3.62 -10.14
C ARG A 181 4.70 -4.02 -11.57
N TRP A 182 3.53 -3.60 -12.02
CA TRP A 182 3.05 -3.96 -13.36
C TRP A 182 3.78 -3.22 -14.49
N MET A 183 4.09 -1.93 -14.29
CA MET A 183 4.69 -1.10 -15.33
C MET A 183 6.23 -1.19 -15.36
N PHE A 184 6.86 -1.26 -14.20
CA PHE A 184 8.32 -1.17 -14.08
C PHE A 184 8.96 -2.41 -13.45
N ASN A 185 8.17 -3.41 -13.05
CA ASN A 185 8.64 -4.57 -12.32
C ASN A 185 9.40 -4.22 -11.02
N LEU A 186 9.08 -3.05 -10.44
CA LEU A 186 9.66 -2.58 -9.19
C LEU A 186 8.99 -3.28 -8.01
N SER A 187 9.78 -4.01 -7.22
CA SER A 187 9.26 -4.76 -6.07
C SER A 187 9.43 -4.00 -4.76
N TYR A 188 10.61 -3.43 -4.55
CA TYR A 188 10.96 -2.80 -3.28
C TYR A 188 11.52 -1.40 -3.48
N PHE A 189 11.05 -0.45 -2.66
CA PHE A 189 11.63 0.89 -2.57
C PHE A 189 12.91 0.87 -1.75
N VAL A 190 12.89 0.11 -0.64
CA VAL A 190 14.03 -0.11 0.24
C VAL A 190 14.20 -1.60 0.38
N SER A 191 15.39 -2.10 0.12
CA SER A 191 15.75 -3.51 0.24
C SER A 191 17.02 -3.66 1.05
N ILE A 192 16.88 -4.16 2.29
CA ILE A 192 18.00 -4.42 3.20
C ILE A 192 18.01 -5.91 3.52
N PRO A 193 18.63 -6.74 2.64
CA PRO A 193 18.63 -8.18 2.80
C PRO A 193 19.29 -8.63 4.10
N GLU A 194 20.26 -7.86 4.60
CA GLU A 194 21.00 -8.14 5.83
C GLU A 194 20.09 -8.15 7.07
N TRP A 195 18.97 -7.45 7.03
CA TRP A 195 18.00 -7.36 8.12
C TRP A 195 16.63 -7.93 7.75
N PHE A 196 16.52 -8.61 6.62
CA PHE A 196 15.24 -9.10 6.07
C PHE A 196 14.17 -8.00 6.01
N PHE A 197 14.61 -6.78 5.74
CA PHE A 197 13.74 -5.60 5.74
C PHE A 197 13.57 -5.08 4.31
N ASN A 198 12.38 -5.31 3.76
CA ASN A 198 12.00 -4.91 2.41
C ASN A 198 10.65 -4.17 2.44
N ILE A 199 10.61 -2.97 1.85
CA ILE A 199 9.42 -2.12 1.74
C ILE A 199 9.11 -1.82 0.29
#